data_f47a32d29f6bef2cff3b4fefb52a49ca
#
_entry.id   f47a32d29f6bef2cff3b4fefb52a49ca
#
_cell.length_a   1.000
_cell.length_b   1.000
_cell.length_c   1.000
_cell.angle_alpha   90.00
_cell.angle_beta   90.00
_cell.angle_gamma   90.00
#
_symmetry.space_group_name_H-M   'P 1'
#
loop_
_entity.id
_entity.type
_entity.pdbx_description
1 polymer ?
#
loop_
_entity_poly.entity_id
_entity_poly.type
_entity_poly.pdbx_seq_one_letter_code
_entity_poly.pdbx_strand_id
1 'polypeptide(L)'
;MRVHFWSFLLSEEGTPIASADINVRLTVSNDPAYVYTSETGATETNTLPQATTDANGYFEFWVGDINETYGYTVPQKFKLAWFKAGVADGYIDNVDILPIGARFVTETISVWTASAADHYADVTHDLETLYPLVQLYDSTTSEMISASTIEAISTTVTRVWTPSAGGNVDVSIVG
;
A
#
# COMPACT_ATOMS: atom_id res chain seq x y z
N MET A 1 -4.20 5.12 -3.67
CA MET A 1 -5.29 4.39 -2.94
C MET A 1 -5.20 4.72 -1.46
N ARG A 2 -6.33 4.77 -0.77
CA ARG A 2 -6.34 4.98 0.68
C ARG A 2 -6.62 3.68 1.39
N VAL A 3 -5.90 3.46 2.47
CA VAL A 3 -6.03 2.26 3.31
C VAL A 3 -6.81 2.64 4.55
N HIS A 4 -7.88 1.91 4.83
CA HIS A 4 -8.70 2.09 6.01
C HIS A 4 -8.03 1.44 7.23
N PHE A 5 -7.82 2.24 8.25
CA PHE A 5 -7.41 1.77 9.56
C PHE A 5 -8.54 2.04 10.57
N TRP A 6 -8.85 1.05 11.38
CA TRP A 6 -9.82 1.17 12.46
C TRP A 6 -9.41 0.34 13.67
N SER A 7 -9.81 0.75 14.84
CA SER A 7 -9.53 0.03 16.08
C SER A 7 -10.48 0.47 17.20
N PHE A 8 -10.31 -0.17 18.36
CA PHE A 8 -11.00 0.19 19.59
C PHE A 8 -9.98 0.53 20.67
N LEU A 9 -10.25 1.58 21.45
CA LEU A 9 -9.51 1.91 22.64
C LEU A 9 -10.31 1.45 23.86
N LEU A 10 -9.74 0.48 24.57
CA LEU A 10 -10.35 -0.12 25.76
C LEU A 10 -9.42 0.04 26.97
N SER A 11 -9.97 0.10 28.18
CA SER A 11 -9.20 -0.01 29.43
C SER A 11 -8.66 -1.44 29.61
N GLU A 12 -7.82 -1.64 30.61
CA GLU A 12 -7.32 -2.97 30.97
C GLU A 12 -8.45 -3.95 31.34
N GLU A 13 -9.58 -3.42 31.85
CA GLU A 13 -10.77 -4.22 32.16
C GLU A 13 -11.71 -4.41 30.95
N GLY A 14 -11.33 -3.95 29.77
CA GLY A 14 -12.13 -4.07 28.54
C GLY A 14 -13.25 -3.03 28.43
N THR A 15 -13.28 -1.99 29.27
CA THR A 15 -14.28 -0.93 29.18
C THR A 15 -13.91 0.07 28.07
N PRO A 16 -14.86 0.47 27.19
CA PRO A 16 -14.60 1.44 26.16
C PRO A 16 -14.11 2.79 26.69
N ILE A 17 -13.07 3.34 26.10
CA ILE A 17 -12.58 4.68 26.40
C ILE A 17 -13.12 5.64 25.35
N ALA A 18 -14.24 6.28 25.64
CA ALA A 18 -14.89 7.25 24.75
C ALA A 18 -14.22 8.62 24.81
N SER A 19 -14.32 9.39 23.73
CA SER A 19 -13.81 10.76 23.61
C SER A 19 -12.32 10.90 23.95
N ALA A 20 -11.54 9.90 23.59
CA ALA A 20 -10.08 9.98 23.64
C ALA A 20 -9.56 10.54 22.31
N ASP A 21 -8.62 11.45 22.40
CA ASP A 21 -7.91 12.00 21.23
C ASP A 21 -6.89 10.99 20.71
N ILE A 22 -6.93 10.71 19.42
CA ILE A 22 -6.01 9.80 18.74
C ILE A 22 -5.07 10.62 17.86
N ASN A 23 -3.78 10.51 18.13
CA ASN A 23 -2.72 11.13 17.38
C ASN A 23 -1.99 10.09 16.56
N VAL A 24 -1.95 10.26 15.25
CA VAL A 24 -1.22 9.41 14.31
C VAL A 24 0.10 10.12 13.95
N ARG A 25 1.22 9.45 14.17
CA ARG A 25 2.55 10.02 13.95
C ARG A 25 3.41 9.05 13.14
N LEU A 26 4.45 9.56 12.52
CA LEU A 26 5.48 8.74 11.88
C LEU A 26 6.41 8.19 12.98
N THR A 27 6.67 6.89 12.98
CA THR A 27 7.46 6.23 14.04
C THR A 27 8.86 6.84 14.20
N VAL A 28 9.55 7.12 13.10
CA VAL A 28 10.95 7.56 13.15
C VAL A 28 11.08 9.04 13.52
N SER A 29 10.35 9.93 12.82
CA SER A 29 10.46 11.40 13.02
C SER A 29 9.58 11.91 14.16
N ASN A 30 8.56 11.14 14.55
CA ASN A 30 7.49 11.54 15.47
C ASN A 30 6.66 12.76 14.99
N ASP A 31 6.79 13.12 13.71
CA ASP A 31 5.95 14.16 13.11
C ASP A 31 4.50 13.68 12.96
N PRO A 32 3.50 14.59 13.03
CA PRO A 32 2.13 14.23 12.73
C PRO A 32 2.02 13.66 11.31
N ALA A 33 1.39 12.49 11.18
CA ALA A 33 1.10 11.91 9.89
C ALA A 33 -0.08 12.62 9.21
N TYR A 34 -0.07 12.68 7.88
CA TYR A 34 -1.25 13.06 7.12
C TYR A 34 -2.21 11.88 7.06
N VAL A 35 -3.44 12.09 7.46
CA VAL A 35 -4.51 11.09 7.38
C VAL A 35 -5.73 11.71 6.72
N TYR A 36 -6.65 10.88 6.27
CA TYR A 36 -7.91 11.28 5.65
C TYR A 36 -9.07 10.80 6.50
N THR A 37 -10.17 11.53 6.48
CA THR A 37 -11.37 11.20 7.26
C THR A 37 -12.36 10.30 6.51
N SER A 38 -12.08 9.97 5.25
CA SER A 38 -12.87 9.03 4.45
C SER A 38 -12.05 8.43 3.31
N GLU A 39 -12.56 7.38 2.69
CA GLU A 39 -11.94 6.69 1.56
C GLU A 39 -11.76 7.62 0.34
N THR A 40 -12.73 8.49 0.08
CA THR A 40 -12.74 9.38 -1.10
C THR A 40 -13.18 10.79 -0.71
N GLY A 41 -12.66 11.79 -1.43
CA GLY A 41 -13.18 13.16 -1.37
C GLY A 41 -12.93 13.95 -0.09
N ALA A 42 -12.35 13.37 0.94
CA ALA A 42 -12.07 14.07 2.18
C ALA A 42 -10.75 14.85 2.11
N THR A 43 -10.70 15.90 2.89
CA THR A 43 -9.48 16.68 3.09
C THR A 43 -8.53 15.90 3.99
N GLU A 44 -7.27 15.88 3.60
CA GLU A 44 -6.19 15.41 4.45
C GLU A 44 -5.99 16.32 5.67
N THR A 45 -5.55 15.76 6.77
CA THR A 45 -5.16 16.51 7.96
C THR A 45 -3.94 15.90 8.64
N ASN A 46 -3.05 16.77 9.10
CA ASN A 46 -1.98 16.44 10.04
C ASN A 46 -2.12 17.23 11.35
N THR A 47 -3.26 17.88 11.55
CA THR A 47 -3.58 18.59 12.79
C THR A 47 -4.02 17.58 13.84
N LEU A 48 -3.39 17.62 14.99
CA LEU A 48 -3.71 16.75 16.14
C LEU A 48 -4.92 17.27 16.94
N PRO A 49 -5.84 16.41 17.38
CA PRO A 49 -5.93 14.99 17.10
C PRO A 49 -6.47 14.72 15.67
N GLN A 50 -6.04 13.62 15.04
CA GLN A 50 -6.56 13.24 13.73
C GLN A 50 -7.83 12.40 13.80
N ALA A 51 -8.09 11.74 14.93
CA ALA A 51 -9.33 11.04 15.19
C ALA A 51 -9.71 11.16 16.68
N THR A 52 -10.96 10.84 17.02
CA THR A 52 -11.47 10.80 18.40
C THR A 52 -12.33 9.56 18.54
N THR A 53 -12.20 8.87 19.66
CA THR A 53 -13.00 7.67 19.91
C THR A 53 -14.47 7.99 20.15
N ASP A 54 -15.37 7.18 19.63
CA ASP A 54 -16.82 7.24 19.90
C ASP A 54 -17.19 6.67 21.30
N ALA A 55 -18.48 6.53 21.56
CA ALA A 55 -19.01 6.00 22.83
C ALA A 55 -18.59 4.52 23.08
N ASN A 56 -18.25 3.78 22.05
CA ASN A 56 -17.80 2.40 22.13
C ASN A 56 -16.26 2.27 22.12
N GLY A 57 -15.54 3.39 22.17
CA GLY A 57 -14.11 3.42 22.06
C GLY A 57 -13.60 3.24 20.63
N TYR A 58 -14.47 3.19 19.62
CA TYR A 58 -14.12 3.01 18.22
C TYR A 58 -13.55 4.29 17.62
N PHE A 59 -12.55 4.15 16.77
CA PHE A 59 -12.00 5.22 15.93
C PHE A 59 -11.53 4.66 14.60
N GLU A 60 -11.49 5.53 13.59
CA GLU A 60 -11.05 5.19 12.25
C GLU A 60 -10.40 6.38 11.55
N PHE A 61 -9.57 6.09 10.58
CA PHE A 61 -9.00 7.04 9.63
C PHE A 61 -8.47 6.28 8.41
N TRP A 62 -8.08 7.03 7.38
CA TRP A 62 -7.46 6.47 6.17
C TRP A 62 -6.06 7.02 5.99
N VAL A 63 -5.16 6.19 5.50
CA VAL A 63 -3.80 6.56 5.13
C VAL A 63 -3.64 6.41 3.63
N GLY A 64 -3.12 7.43 2.97
CA GLY A 64 -2.84 7.41 1.53
C GLY A 64 -1.58 6.62 1.21
N ASP A 65 -1.61 5.86 0.11
CA ASP A 65 -0.40 5.31 -0.50
C ASP A 65 0.31 6.40 -1.33
N ILE A 66 1.43 6.05 -1.95
CA ILE A 66 2.28 6.97 -2.74
C ILE A 66 1.52 7.75 -3.83
N ASN A 67 0.36 7.27 -4.27
CA ASN A 67 -0.44 7.94 -5.31
C ASN A 67 -1.32 9.08 -4.78
N GLU A 68 -1.41 9.23 -3.46
CA GLU A 68 -2.09 10.36 -2.83
C GLU A 68 -1.12 11.53 -2.63
N THR A 69 -1.63 12.75 -2.60
CA THR A 69 -0.81 13.98 -2.46
C THR A 69 0.08 13.96 -1.21
N TYR A 70 -0.41 13.36 -0.13
CA TYR A 70 0.30 13.15 1.14
C TYR A 70 0.34 11.67 1.49
N GLY A 71 0.66 10.84 0.49
CA GLY A 71 0.76 9.41 0.65
C GLY A 71 2.11 8.96 1.17
N TYR A 72 2.15 7.72 1.60
CA TYR A 72 3.33 7.10 2.16
C TYR A 72 3.72 5.86 1.37
N THR A 73 5.02 5.56 1.35
CA THR A 73 5.55 4.31 0.81
C THR A 73 5.57 3.22 1.87
N VAL A 74 5.43 1.97 1.46
CA VAL A 74 5.79 0.83 2.31
C VAL A 74 7.34 0.79 2.37
N PRO A 75 7.98 0.60 3.55
CA PRO A 75 7.42 0.14 4.82
C PRO A 75 7.22 1.26 5.87
N GLN A 76 6.58 2.39 5.52
CA GLN A 76 6.33 3.42 6.51
C GLN A 76 5.59 2.86 7.73
N LYS A 77 6.18 3.03 8.92
CA LYS A 77 5.59 2.66 10.20
C LYS A 77 4.95 3.87 10.87
N PHE A 78 3.89 3.63 11.61
CA PHE A 78 3.14 4.66 12.33
C PHE A 78 3.17 4.40 13.83
N LYS A 79 3.00 5.48 14.58
CA LYS A 79 2.79 5.49 16.02
C LYS A 79 1.41 6.05 16.31
N LEU A 80 0.60 5.28 17.00
CA LEU A 80 -0.72 5.71 17.47
C LEU A 80 -0.61 6.07 18.95
N ALA A 81 -0.88 7.31 19.29
CA ALA A 81 -0.89 7.76 20.68
C ALA A 81 -2.29 8.26 21.04
N TRP A 82 -2.73 8.01 22.27
CA TRP A 82 -4.03 8.45 22.77
C TRP A 82 -3.89 9.28 24.02
N PHE A 83 -4.81 10.24 24.16
CA PHE A 83 -4.87 11.18 25.26
C PHE A 83 -6.31 11.36 25.70
N LYS A 84 -6.57 11.25 27.01
CA LYS A 84 -7.86 11.55 27.60
C LYS A 84 -7.70 11.95 29.06
N ALA A 85 -8.35 13.02 29.46
CA ALA A 85 -8.35 13.46 30.89
C ALA A 85 -8.84 12.34 31.81
N GLY A 86 -8.05 12.02 32.84
CA GLY A 86 -8.34 10.98 33.81
C GLY A 86 -8.05 9.54 33.38
N VAL A 87 -7.47 9.35 32.21
CA VAL A 87 -6.96 8.06 31.70
C VAL A 87 -5.47 8.19 31.48
N ALA A 88 -4.71 7.14 31.73
CA ALA A 88 -3.29 7.14 31.42
C ALA A 88 -3.07 7.28 29.90
N ASP A 89 -2.22 8.23 29.52
CA ASP A 89 -1.78 8.36 28.14
C ASP A 89 -0.99 7.11 27.71
N GLY A 90 -1.12 6.74 26.46
CA GLY A 90 -0.39 5.61 25.95
C GLY A 90 -0.12 5.70 24.45
N TYR A 91 0.61 4.73 23.93
CA TYR A 91 0.87 4.63 22.52
C TYR A 91 1.19 3.20 22.08
N ILE A 92 0.97 2.93 20.81
CA ILE A 92 1.46 1.75 20.10
C ILE A 92 2.42 2.25 19.02
N ASP A 93 3.61 1.70 18.98
CA ASP A 93 4.63 2.05 18.00
C ASP A 93 4.78 0.97 16.93
N ASN A 94 5.39 1.33 15.80
CA ASN A 94 5.65 0.42 14.68
C ASN A 94 4.39 -0.22 14.07
N VAL A 95 3.28 0.49 14.05
CA VAL A 95 2.03 0.01 13.45
C VAL A 95 2.14 0.00 11.93
N ASP A 96 1.88 -1.13 11.32
CA ASP A 96 1.75 -1.29 9.88
C ASP A 96 0.31 -0.98 9.47
N ILE A 97 0.09 0.15 8.80
CA ILE A 97 -1.23 0.54 8.30
C ILE A 97 -1.31 0.29 6.79
N LEU A 98 -0.23 0.60 6.07
CA LEU A 98 -0.17 0.30 4.65
C LEU A 98 -0.11 -1.21 4.44
N PRO A 99 -0.85 -1.73 3.46
CA PRO A 99 -0.87 -3.17 3.24
C PRO A 99 0.55 -3.66 2.94
N ILE A 100 1.06 -4.53 3.80
CA ILE A 100 2.17 -5.45 3.47
C ILE A 100 1.60 -6.59 2.60
N GLY A 101 0.42 -6.38 2.02
CA GLY A 101 -0.17 -7.31 1.08
C GLY A 101 0.51 -7.17 -0.27
N ALA A 102 0.61 -8.27 -0.97
CA ALA A 102 1.12 -8.29 -2.32
C ALA A 102 0.50 -7.15 -3.16
N ARG A 103 1.28 -6.11 -3.40
CA ARG A 103 0.91 -5.09 -4.38
C ARG A 103 0.97 -5.78 -5.73
N PHE A 104 -0.02 -5.56 -6.56
CA PHE A 104 0.00 -6.10 -7.90
C PHE A 104 -0.21 -4.99 -8.93
N VAL A 105 0.45 -5.13 -10.04
CA VAL A 105 0.29 -4.29 -11.22
C VAL A 105 -0.14 -5.20 -12.36
N THR A 106 -1.14 -4.77 -13.11
CA THR A 106 -1.53 -5.41 -14.36
C THR A 106 -1.31 -4.44 -15.50
N GLU A 107 -0.66 -4.90 -16.55
CA GLU A 107 -0.40 -4.12 -17.77
C GLU A 107 -0.59 -5.01 -18.98
N THR A 108 -1.07 -4.43 -20.08
CA THR A 108 -1.16 -5.14 -21.36
C THR A 108 0.03 -4.74 -22.24
N ILE A 109 0.91 -5.68 -22.51
CA ILE A 109 2.04 -5.50 -23.45
C ILE A 109 1.50 -5.69 -24.86
N SER A 110 1.58 -4.65 -25.66
CA SER A 110 1.22 -4.67 -27.09
C SER A 110 2.42 -4.45 -28.01
N VAL A 111 3.56 -4.03 -27.45
CA VAL A 111 4.78 -3.73 -28.21
C VAL A 111 5.94 -4.54 -27.66
N TRP A 112 6.57 -5.32 -28.53
CA TRP A 112 7.70 -6.18 -28.19
C TRP A 112 8.95 -5.73 -28.94
N THR A 113 10.08 -5.71 -28.26
CA THR A 113 11.38 -5.42 -28.86
C THR A 113 12.08 -6.72 -29.22
N ALA A 114 12.44 -6.89 -30.49
CA ALA A 114 13.19 -8.06 -30.94
C ALA A 114 14.65 -8.00 -30.47
N SER A 115 15.18 -9.13 -29.99
CA SER A 115 16.59 -9.28 -29.61
C SER A 115 17.04 -10.71 -29.86
N ALA A 116 17.85 -10.90 -30.90
CA ALA A 116 18.30 -12.20 -31.40
C ALA A 116 17.12 -13.15 -31.70
N ALA A 117 16.97 -14.24 -30.95
CA ALA A 117 15.90 -15.22 -31.14
C ALA A 117 14.64 -14.94 -30.28
N ASP A 118 14.74 -14.01 -29.36
CA ASP A 118 13.68 -13.70 -28.40
C ASP A 118 13.13 -12.29 -28.60
N HIS A 119 12.02 -12.01 -27.92
CA HIS A 119 11.41 -10.70 -27.83
C HIS A 119 11.26 -10.33 -26.37
N TYR A 120 11.41 -9.03 -26.04
CA TYR A 120 11.23 -8.56 -24.68
C TYR A 120 10.34 -7.31 -24.60
N ALA A 121 9.78 -7.10 -23.44
CA ALA A 121 9.14 -5.85 -23.05
C ALA A 121 9.53 -5.49 -21.61
N ASP A 122 9.70 -4.20 -21.36
CA ASP A 122 9.92 -3.66 -20.02
C ASP A 122 8.58 -3.24 -19.43
N VAL A 123 8.25 -3.80 -18.28
CA VAL A 123 7.05 -3.48 -17.51
C VAL A 123 7.44 -2.64 -16.31
N THR A 124 6.91 -1.44 -16.25
CA THR A 124 7.14 -0.54 -15.11
C THR A 124 6.13 -0.84 -14.01
N HIS A 125 6.61 -1.01 -12.78
CA HIS A 125 5.78 -1.25 -11.61
C HIS A 125 6.33 -0.49 -10.40
N ASP A 126 5.45 -0.05 -9.50
CA ASP A 126 5.83 0.70 -8.30
C ASP A 126 5.94 -0.21 -7.06
N LEU A 127 6.43 -1.45 -7.26
CA LEU A 127 6.48 -2.46 -6.20
C LEU A 127 7.74 -2.36 -5.34
N GLU A 128 8.72 -1.59 -5.77
CA GLU A 128 10.01 -1.36 -5.09
C GLU A 128 10.74 -2.67 -4.70
N THR A 129 10.59 -3.72 -5.52
CA THR A 129 11.19 -5.05 -5.30
C THR A 129 12.02 -5.51 -6.48
N LEU A 130 13.14 -6.21 -6.22
CA LEU A 130 13.95 -6.90 -7.22
C LEU A 130 13.49 -8.34 -7.47
N TYR A 131 12.47 -8.81 -6.73
CA TYR A 131 12.01 -10.20 -6.79
C TYR A 131 10.49 -10.29 -6.95
N PRO A 132 9.90 -9.65 -7.97
CA PRO A 132 8.47 -9.73 -8.18
C PRO A 132 8.07 -11.12 -8.72
N LEU A 133 6.90 -11.58 -8.34
CA LEU A 133 6.26 -12.70 -9.01
C LEU A 133 5.55 -12.17 -10.26
N VAL A 134 5.88 -12.71 -11.41
CA VAL A 134 5.33 -12.30 -12.71
C VAL A 134 4.52 -13.43 -13.33
N GLN A 135 3.31 -13.12 -13.77
CA GLN A 135 2.45 -14.03 -14.54
C GLN A 135 2.02 -13.37 -15.84
N LEU A 136 2.02 -14.14 -16.91
CA LEU A 136 1.65 -13.70 -18.25
C LEU A 136 0.41 -14.45 -18.73
N TYR A 137 -0.48 -13.74 -19.39
CA TYR A 137 -1.69 -14.29 -19.98
C TYR A 137 -1.87 -13.77 -21.41
N ASP A 138 -2.29 -14.61 -22.32
CA ASP A 138 -2.80 -14.15 -23.62
C ASP A 138 -4.05 -13.30 -23.39
N SER A 139 -4.04 -12.04 -23.85
CA SER A 139 -5.14 -11.11 -23.60
C SER A 139 -6.44 -11.49 -24.34
N THR A 140 -6.38 -12.41 -25.31
CA THR A 140 -7.53 -12.86 -26.09
C THR A 140 -8.13 -14.13 -25.49
N THR A 141 -7.28 -15.10 -25.11
CA THR A 141 -7.72 -16.41 -24.65
C THR A 141 -7.74 -16.53 -23.12
N SER A 142 -7.07 -15.60 -22.40
CA SER A 142 -6.82 -15.65 -20.97
C SER A 142 -6.03 -16.89 -20.53
N GLU A 143 -5.35 -17.56 -21.45
CA GLU A 143 -4.46 -18.69 -21.15
C GLU A 143 -3.12 -18.18 -20.62
N MET A 144 -2.56 -18.87 -19.62
CA MET A 144 -1.27 -18.54 -19.06
C MET A 144 -0.15 -18.84 -20.08
N ILE A 145 0.74 -17.87 -20.27
CA ILE A 145 1.90 -17.98 -21.16
C ILE A 145 3.16 -18.10 -20.29
N SER A 146 4.10 -18.93 -20.72
CA SER A 146 5.40 -19.01 -20.05
C SER A 146 6.35 -17.98 -20.62
N ALA A 147 6.94 -17.16 -19.75
CA ALA A 147 8.11 -16.36 -20.12
C ALA A 147 9.32 -17.28 -20.36
N SER A 148 10.18 -16.93 -21.31
CA SER A 148 11.49 -17.59 -21.44
C SER A 148 12.45 -17.13 -20.35
N THR A 149 12.38 -15.87 -19.98
CA THR A 149 13.15 -15.26 -18.90
C THR A 149 12.38 -14.10 -18.27
N ILE A 150 12.58 -13.88 -16.99
CA ILE A 150 12.14 -12.70 -16.25
C ILE A 150 13.38 -12.09 -15.60
N GLU A 151 13.62 -10.82 -15.88
CA GLU A 151 14.82 -10.11 -15.44
C GLU A 151 14.43 -8.83 -14.67
N ALA A 152 14.92 -8.69 -13.46
CA ALA A 152 14.78 -7.44 -12.73
C ALA A 152 15.79 -6.41 -13.25
N ILE A 153 15.31 -5.38 -13.94
CA ILE A 153 16.14 -4.27 -14.43
C ILE A 153 16.39 -3.27 -13.32
N SER A 154 15.37 -3.02 -12.50
CA SER A 154 15.44 -2.17 -11.30
C SER A 154 14.39 -2.59 -10.28
N THR A 155 14.30 -1.91 -9.16
CA THR A 155 13.24 -2.12 -8.18
C THR A 155 11.84 -1.75 -8.67
N THR A 156 11.74 -1.08 -9.83
CA THR A 156 10.49 -0.59 -10.42
C THR A 156 10.27 -1.03 -11.86
N VAL A 157 11.22 -1.79 -12.45
CA VAL A 157 11.11 -2.27 -13.84
C VAL A 157 11.52 -3.73 -13.92
N THR A 158 10.63 -4.53 -14.47
CA THR A 158 10.86 -5.95 -14.77
C THR A 158 10.81 -6.15 -16.29
N ARG A 159 11.82 -6.80 -16.84
CA ARG A 159 11.86 -7.21 -18.23
C ARG A 159 11.36 -8.63 -18.38
N VAL A 160 10.43 -8.80 -19.28
CA VAL A 160 9.84 -10.09 -19.61
C VAL A 160 10.28 -10.50 -21.01
N TRP A 161 10.77 -11.72 -21.14
CA TRP A 161 11.23 -12.30 -22.41
C TRP A 161 10.30 -13.41 -22.86
N THR A 162 10.01 -13.46 -24.16
CA THR A 162 9.24 -14.52 -24.81
C THR A 162 9.92 -14.99 -26.09
N PRO A 163 9.77 -16.26 -26.50
CA PRO A 163 10.43 -16.78 -27.70
C PRO A 163 9.87 -16.23 -29.03
N SER A 164 8.75 -15.56 -29.00
CA SER A 164 8.13 -14.90 -30.14
C SER A 164 7.48 -13.60 -29.73
N ALA A 165 7.37 -12.63 -30.64
CA ALA A 165 6.48 -11.50 -30.44
C ALA A 165 5.07 -12.07 -30.29
N GLY A 166 4.65 -12.24 -29.05
CA GLY A 166 3.26 -12.58 -28.74
C GLY A 166 2.35 -11.47 -29.25
N GLY A 167 1.08 -11.77 -29.45
CA GLY A 167 0.06 -10.73 -29.56
C GLY A 167 0.03 -9.85 -28.32
N ASN A 168 -1.10 -9.28 -28.00
CA ASN A 168 -1.27 -8.59 -26.72
C ASN A 168 -1.16 -9.59 -25.57
N VAL A 169 -0.32 -9.29 -24.59
CA VAL A 169 -0.09 -10.13 -23.41
C VAL A 169 -0.41 -9.32 -22.16
N ASP A 170 -1.29 -9.83 -21.35
CA ASP A 170 -1.57 -9.26 -20.04
C ASP A 170 -0.55 -9.77 -19.03
N VAL A 171 0.10 -8.85 -18.34
CA VAL A 171 1.11 -9.13 -17.32
C VAL A 171 0.53 -8.78 -15.97
N SER A 172 0.61 -9.70 -15.03
CA SER A 172 0.34 -9.48 -13.62
C SER A 172 1.64 -9.59 -12.83
N ILE A 173 2.02 -8.53 -12.14
CA ILE A 173 3.23 -8.45 -11.32
C ILE A 173 2.84 -8.24 -9.87
N VAL A 174 3.37 -9.08 -8.99
CA VAL A 174 3.09 -9.08 -7.55
C VAL A 174 4.41 -8.96 -6.78
N GLY A 175 4.47 -8.02 -5.82
CA GLY A 175 5.65 -7.79 -4.99
C GLY A 175 5.36 -7.34 -3.57
#